data_c498ea2356d38390e0ef492e00529495
#
_entry.id   c498ea2356d38390e0ef492e00529495
#
_cell.length_a   1.000
_cell.length_b   1.000
_cell.length_c   1.000
_cell.angle_alpha   90.00
_cell.angle_beta   90.00
_cell.angle_gamma   90.00
#
_symmetry.space_group_name_H-M   'P 1'
#
loop_
_entity.id
_entity.type
_entity.pdbx_description
1 polymer ?
#
loop_
_entity_poly.entity_id
_entity_poly.type
_entity_poly.pdbx_seq_one_letter_code
_entity_poly.pdbx_strand_id
1 'polypeptide(L)'
;LGIQDGNEKYPIQITIGQSELEALTRKAQEFYADKTMSAKDLVFDINIAYLGDAVVRDRIVKFHITKISKGMKQGDSDMEVKISGMSEDLLFNV
;
A
#
# COMPACT_ATOMS: atom_id res chain seq x y z
N LEU A 1 25.07 10.15 -17.84
CA LEU A 1 24.38 8.97 -17.58
C LEU A 1 23.36 9.10 -16.46
N GLY A 2 22.14 9.10 -16.77
CA GLY A 2 21.10 9.41 -15.83
C GLY A 2 20.94 8.44 -14.67
N ILE A 3 21.99 8.11 -14.01
CA ILE A 3 21.87 7.24 -12.86
C ILE A 3 21.14 7.99 -11.75
N GLN A 4 20.04 7.43 -11.37
CA GLN A 4 19.29 7.99 -10.27
C GLN A 4 19.88 7.49 -8.97
N ASP A 5 20.05 8.39 -8.08
CA ASP A 5 20.44 8.04 -6.72
C ASP A 5 19.19 7.71 -5.91
N GLY A 6 19.26 7.83 -4.61
CA GLY A 6 18.18 7.43 -3.73
C GLY A 6 16.87 8.19 -3.84
N ASN A 7 16.76 9.14 -4.78
CA ASN A 7 15.52 9.90 -4.94
C ASN A 7 14.51 9.22 -5.88
N GLU A 8 14.92 8.15 -6.52
CA GLU A 8 14.05 7.44 -7.42
C GLU A 8 12.94 6.74 -6.65
N LYS A 9 11.72 6.86 -7.13
CA LYS A 9 10.56 6.25 -6.50
C LYS A 9 9.80 5.41 -7.52
N TYR A 10 9.17 4.36 -7.03
CA TYR A 10 8.45 3.42 -7.86
C TYR A 10 6.95 3.61 -7.68
N PRO A 11 6.20 3.89 -8.77
CA PRO A 11 4.76 3.96 -8.69
C PRO A 11 4.17 2.57 -8.52
N ILE A 12 3.28 2.43 -7.56
CA ILE A 12 2.65 1.15 -7.23
C ILE A 12 1.15 1.35 -7.21
N GLN A 13 0.42 0.38 -7.77
CA GLN A 13 -1.02 0.35 -7.69
C GLN A 13 -1.45 -1.00 -7.14
N ILE A 14 -2.31 -0.97 -6.12
CA ILE A 14 -2.86 -2.19 -5.52
C ILE A 14 -4.35 -2.03 -5.34
N THR A 15 -5.03 -3.17 -5.20
CA THR A 15 -6.45 -3.21 -4.92
C THR A 15 -6.65 -3.91 -3.59
N ILE A 16 -7.38 -3.27 -2.69
CA ILE A 16 -7.71 -3.85 -1.38
C ILE A 16 -9.19 -3.69 -1.12
N GLY A 17 -9.68 -4.34 -0.06
CA GLY A 17 -11.05 -4.15 0.36
C GLY A 17 -11.20 -2.89 1.20
N GLN A 18 -12.44 -2.40 1.30
CA GLN A 18 -12.74 -1.22 2.11
C GLN A 18 -12.37 -1.44 3.58
N SER A 19 -12.61 -2.64 4.08
CA SER A 19 -12.27 -2.97 5.46
C SER A 19 -10.77 -2.88 5.72
N GLU A 20 -9.97 -3.25 4.75
CA GLU A 20 -8.52 -3.15 4.87
C GLU A 20 -8.06 -1.70 4.87
N LEU A 21 -8.69 -0.86 4.05
CA LEU A 21 -8.40 0.57 4.04
C LEU A 21 -8.74 1.20 5.39
N GLU A 22 -9.87 0.82 5.98
CA GLU A 22 -10.25 1.31 7.29
C GLU A 22 -9.27 0.86 8.36
N ALA A 23 -8.76 -0.37 8.26
CA ALA A 23 -7.74 -0.85 9.18
C ALA A 23 -6.45 -0.04 9.08
N LEU A 24 -6.05 0.32 7.87
CA LEU A 24 -4.87 1.16 7.67
C LEU A 24 -5.09 2.56 8.25
N THR A 25 -6.27 3.11 8.09
CA THR A 25 -6.60 4.41 8.66
C THR A 25 -6.52 4.37 10.19
N ARG A 26 -7.07 3.31 10.79
CA ARG A 26 -6.97 3.15 12.25
C ARG A 26 -5.52 3.03 12.71
N LYS A 27 -4.70 2.31 11.97
CA LYS A 27 -3.28 2.19 12.30
C LYS A 27 -2.57 3.54 12.23
N ALA A 28 -2.89 4.35 11.24
CA ALA A 28 -2.31 5.69 11.14
C ALA A 28 -2.71 6.54 12.32
N GLN A 29 -3.97 6.49 12.72
CA GLN A 29 -4.47 7.25 13.86
C GLN A 29 -3.81 6.83 15.16
N GLU A 30 -3.60 5.53 15.33
CA GLU A 30 -2.92 5.01 16.51
C GLU A 30 -1.44 5.36 16.52
N PHE A 31 -0.79 5.24 15.38
CA PHE A 31 0.65 5.48 15.27
C PHE A 31 1.00 6.94 15.57
N TYR A 32 0.21 7.86 15.06
CA TYR A 32 0.44 9.29 15.27
C TYR A 32 -0.33 9.85 16.46
N ALA A 33 -1.15 9.03 17.10
CA ALA A 33 -2.02 9.45 18.20
C ALA A 33 -2.89 10.66 17.79
N ASP A 34 -3.39 10.65 16.58
CA ASP A 34 -4.15 11.75 16.00
C ASP A 34 -5.31 11.20 15.18
N LYS A 35 -6.53 11.50 15.59
CA LYS A 35 -7.74 11.00 14.95
C LYS A 35 -8.01 11.62 13.58
N THR A 36 -7.28 12.66 13.22
CA THR A 36 -7.41 13.28 11.90
C THR A 36 -6.56 12.59 10.84
N MET A 37 -5.66 11.69 11.25
CA MET A 37 -4.82 10.98 10.31
C MET A 37 -5.61 9.93 9.53
N SER A 38 -5.15 9.64 8.34
CA SER A 38 -5.76 8.63 7.49
C SER A 38 -4.68 7.71 6.90
N ALA A 39 -5.11 6.72 6.14
CA ALA A 39 -4.17 5.81 5.49
C ALA A 39 -3.17 6.54 4.61
N LYS A 40 -3.55 7.69 4.05
CA LYS A 40 -2.65 8.48 3.21
C LYS A 40 -1.48 9.09 3.97
N ASP A 41 -1.59 9.18 5.28
CA ASP A 41 -0.54 9.75 6.11
C ASP A 41 0.43 8.69 6.61
N LEU A 42 0.16 7.42 6.34
CA LEU A 42 0.96 6.32 6.83
C LEU A 42 1.98 5.88 5.79
N VAL A 43 3.22 5.68 6.23
CA VAL A 43 4.27 5.09 5.41
C VAL A 43 4.51 3.68 5.96
N PHE A 44 4.44 2.69 5.11
CA PHE A 44 4.51 1.30 5.57
C PHE A 44 5.11 0.39 4.50
N ASP A 45 5.54 -0.78 4.93
CA ASP A 45 6.03 -1.82 4.03
C ASP A 45 4.88 -2.75 3.68
N ILE A 46 4.88 -3.25 2.46
CA ILE A 46 3.92 -4.25 2.01
C ILE A 46 4.69 -5.52 1.70
N ASN A 47 4.32 -6.62 2.33
CA ASN A 47 4.91 -7.92 2.07
C ASN A 47 3.95 -8.72 1.20
N ILE A 48 4.48 -9.23 0.09
CA ILE A 48 3.70 -10.01 -0.86
C ILE A 48 4.28 -11.42 -0.88
N ALA A 49 3.42 -12.43 -0.68
CA ALA A 49 3.82 -13.81 -0.76
C ALA A 49 3.11 -14.46 -1.94
N TYR A 50 3.88 -15.08 -2.81
CA TYR A 50 3.34 -15.85 -3.93
C TYR A 50 3.42 -17.32 -3.57
N LEU A 51 2.32 -18.03 -3.70
CA LEU A 51 2.24 -19.45 -3.40
C LEU A 51 2.25 -20.24 -4.70
N GLY A 52 3.19 -21.17 -4.81
CA GLY A 52 3.33 -22.03 -5.96
C GLY A 52 4.17 -23.23 -5.55
N ASP A 53 5.04 -23.69 -6.45
CA ASP A 53 5.96 -24.80 -6.11
C ASP A 53 6.93 -24.40 -5.02
N ALA A 54 7.22 -23.11 -4.92
CA ALA A 54 8.02 -22.55 -3.85
C ALA A 54 7.38 -21.24 -3.38
N VAL A 55 7.64 -20.85 -2.15
CA VAL A 55 7.16 -19.59 -1.63
C VAL A 55 8.14 -18.48 -2.01
N VAL A 56 7.67 -17.53 -2.77
CA VAL A 56 8.45 -16.35 -3.17
C VAL A 56 7.84 -15.16 -2.46
N ARG A 57 8.69 -14.35 -1.88
CA ARG A 57 8.25 -13.16 -1.14
C ARG A 57 8.92 -11.92 -1.70
N ASP A 58 8.12 -10.91 -1.92
CA ASP A 58 8.59 -9.60 -2.32
C ASP A 58 8.17 -8.59 -1.27
N ARG A 59 8.89 -7.48 -1.22
CA ARG A 59 8.57 -6.42 -0.27
C ARG A 59 8.58 -5.08 -0.98
N ILE A 60 7.52 -4.31 -0.76
CA ILE A 60 7.44 -2.93 -1.17
C ILE A 60 7.81 -2.09 0.04
N VAL A 61 8.89 -1.31 -0.08
CA VAL A 61 9.48 -0.62 1.06
C VAL A 61 9.02 0.83 1.10
N LYS A 62 8.55 1.25 2.26
CA LYS A 62 8.15 2.63 2.53
C LYS A 62 7.16 3.15 1.49
N PHE A 63 6.08 2.40 1.35
CA PHE A 63 4.99 2.78 0.47
C PHE A 63 4.12 3.84 1.15
N HIS A 64 3.76 4.86 0.40
CA HIS A 64 2.76 5.80 0.87
C HIS A 64 1.73 6.03 -0.22
N ILE A 65 0.49 6.24 0.20
CA ILE A 65 -0.65 6.36 -0.69
C ILE A 65 -0.75 7.80 -1.18
N THR A 66 -0.86 7.96 -2.51
CA THR A 66 -1.04 9.29 -3.10
C THR A 66 -2.46 9.48 -3.62
N LYS A 67 -3.15 8.39 -3.96
CA LYS A 67 -4.50 8.47 -4.50
C LYS A 67 -5.30 7.25 -4.11
N ILE A 68 -6.55 7.47 -3.75
CA ILE A 68 -7.50 6.40 -3.42
C ILE A 68 -8.69 6.53 -4.36
N SER A 69 -9.04 5.45 -5.05
CA SER A 69 -10.21 5.39 -5.90
C SER A 69 -11.11 4.26 -5.43
N LYS A 70 -12.34 4.56 -5.11
CA LYS A 70 -13.30 3.57 -4.64
C LYS A 70 -14.19 3.13 -5.77
N GLY A 71 -14.33 1.81 -5.92
CA GLY A 71 -15.28 1.25 -6.85
C GLY A 71 -16.70 1.39 -6.31
N MET A 72 -17.64 1.50 -7.22
CA MET A 72 -19.05 1.60 -6.86
C MET A 72 -19.74 0.30 -7.26
N LYS A 73 -19.56 -0.72 -6.45
CA LYS A 73 -20.11 -2.04 -6.73
C LYS A 73 -21.25 -2.32 -5.78
N GLN A 74 -22.44 -2.39 -6.28
CA GLN A 74 -23.61 -2.64 -5.46
C GLN A 74 -23.69 -4.11 -5.06
N GLY A 75 -24.12 -4.34 -3.84
CA GLY A 75 -24.36 -5.68 -3.35
C GLY A 75 -23.15 -6.36 -2.73
N ASP A 76 -22.00 -5.74 -2.79
CA ASP A 76 -20.81 -6.31 -2.17
C ASP A 76 -20.70 -5.88 -0.73
N SER A 77 -20.35 -6.83 0.12
CA SER A 77 -20.14 -6.54 1.54
C SER A 77 -18.82 -5.81 1.76
N ASP A 78 -17.87 -5.95 0.83
CA ASP A 78 -16.58 -5.29 0.94
C ASP A 78 -16.22 -4.69 -0.41
N MET A 79 -16.29 -3.38 -0.50
CA MET A 79 -16.06 -2.66 -1.73
C MET A 79 -14.57 -2.68 -2.09
N GLU A 80 -14.27 -2.86 -3.36
CA GLU A 80 -12.90 -2.78 -3.83
C GLU A 80 -12.42 -1.34 -3.86
N VAL A 81 -11.20 -1.13 -3.39
CA VAL A 81 -10.56 0.17 -3.37
C VAL A 81 -9.24 0.06 -4.11
N LYS A 82 -9.06 0.91 -5.11
CA LYS A 82 -7.78 0.98 -5.82
C LYS A 82 -6.92 2.05 -5.19
N ILE A 83 -5.72 1.66 -4.83
CA ILE A 83 -4.79 2.54 -4.15
C ILE A 83 -3.57 2.72 -5.04
N SER A 84 -3.26 3.96 -5.34
CA SER A 84 -2.03 4.32 -6.04
C SER A 84 -1.10 5.01 -5.07
N GLY A 85 0.17 4.72 -5.18
CA GLY A 85 1.15 5.35 -4.30
C GLY A 85 2.55 5.22 -4.82
N MET A 86 3.49 5.62 -4.01
CA MET A 86 4.90 5.59 -4.34
C MET A 86 5.66 4.81 -3.29
N SER A 87 6.63 4.04 -3.74
CA SER A 87 7.50 3.26 -2.89
C SER A 87 8.94 3.72 -3.06
N GLU A 88 9.72 3.67 -2.00
CA GLU A 88 11.13 4.03 -2.09
C GLU A 88 11.99 2.90 -2.64
N ASP A 89 11.56 1.66 -2.47
CA ASP A 89 12.32 0.53 -2.97
C ASP A 89 11.43 -0.68 -3.15
N LEU A 90 11.89 -1.59 -4.00
CA LEU A 90 11.24 -2.87 -4.23
C LEU A 90 12.27 -3.96 -4.02
N LEU A 91 11.98 -4.88 -3.10
CA LEU A 91 12.86 -6.00 -2.81
C LEU A 91 12.21 -7.29 -3.28
N PHE A 92 12.93 -8.06 -4.07
CA PHE A 92 12.43 -9.31 -4.61
C PHE A 92 13.12 -10.48 -3.96
N ASN A 93 12.39 -11.55 -3.71
CA ASN A 93 12.91 -12.78 -3.09
C ASN A 93 13.54 -12.55 -1.72
N VAL A 94 12.85 -11.87 -0.88
CA VAL A 94 13.36 -11.59 0.47
C VAL A 94 12.77 -12.49 1.54
#